data_261f0bccca0ea9d801c4a64db987a37b
#
_entry.id   261f0bccca0ea9d801c4a64db987a37b
#
_cell.length_a   1.000
_cell.length_b   1.000
_cell.length_c   1.000
_cell.angle_alpha   90.00
_cell.angle_beta   90.00
_cell.angle_gamma   90.00
#
_symmetry.space_group_name_H-M   'P 1'
#
loop_
_entity.id
_entity.type
_entity.pdbx_description
1 polymer ?
#
loop_
_entity_poly.entity_id
_entity_poly.type
_entity_poly.pdbx_seq_one_letter_code
_entity_poly.pdbx_strand_id
1 'polypeptide(L)'
;MGKHYELVILGGGCAGLSLAMRLADFGHLAPTTLILEKRAGYSNDRTWCFWNEGNPVLSDWVDHSWSNFQIKNGNNSFTKSCKDAPYLMISANTFYRKAISKIALNKQRLTLMKNQNIVSVVKTHAKTWRITTEECTFTTDKIVDTRPSKSINEKSSTLWQSFIGYEIEAQANIFDKNQFVLMDFDERFTHGLGFIYVLPFSESRALIEYTVFSDKVMSADRLKHYLNPALKKYLKDVSYQTLRKEQGQLPMGNQKIKQSGDPSYIYAGLYAGSARPSSGYAFQRIQSWAEKCVTEIINHQPMMAPEKDVATLTIMDDIFLSVLRSNAIKENPNATITLFFNFFSRCRTKTVIRFLSDHANSMDYLSIITAMPKLLFLKALPAYALKRLCNLKND
;
A
#
# COMPACT_ATOMS: atom_id res chain seq x y z
N MET A 1 -23.67 -4.30 -31.31
CA MET A 1 -22.86 -5.17 -30.42
C MET A 1 -21.68 -4.34 -29.91
N GLY A 2 -21.39 -4.38 -28.62
CA GLY A 2 -20.23 -3.67 -28.06
C GLY A 2 -18.91 -4.26 -28.57
N LYS A 3 -17.86 -3.43 -28.59
CA LYS A 3 -16.50 -3.86 -29.01
C LYS A 3 -16.00 -4.96 -28.09
N HIS A 4 -15.39 -6.01 -28.67
CA HIS A 4 -14.81 -7.13 -27.94
C HIS A 4 -13.32 -6.91 -27.69
N TYR A 5 -12.85 -7.33 -26.51
CA TYR A 5 -11.45 -7.35 -26.09
C TYR A 5 -11.11 -8.72 -25.47
N GLU A 6 -9.89 -9.19 -25.67
CA GLU A 6 -9.41 -10.43 -25.06
C GLU A 6 -9.27 -10.27 -23.52
N LEU A 7 -8.90 -9.06 -23.08
CA LEU A 7 -8.73 -8.73 -21.66
C LEU A 7 -9.34 -7.37 -21.33
N VAL A 8 -10.04 -7.27 -20.20
CA VAL A 8 -10.43 -5.98 -19.63
C VAL A 8 -9.85 -5.82 -18.23
N ILE A 9 -9.21 -4.69 -17.98
CA ILE A 9 -8.72 -4.27 -16.67
C ILE A 9 -9.69 -3.22 -16.12
N LEU A 10 -10.36 -3.54 -15.00
CA LEU A 10 -11.27 -2.64 -14.33
C LEU A 10 -10.50 -1.85 -13.27
N GLY A 11 -10.37 -0.55 -13.48
CA GLY A 11 -9.59 0.37 -12.65
C GLY A 11 -8.19 0.66 -13.21
N GLY A 12 -7.92 1.93 -13.49
CA GLY A 12 -6.62 2.46 -13.94
C GLY A 12 -5.79 3.03 -12.77
N GLY A 13 -5.86 2.40 -11.59
CA GLY A 13 -4.99 2.74 -10.45
C GLY A 13 -3.60 2.11 -10.55
N CYS A 14 -2.86 2.10 -9.44
CA CYS A 14 -1.51 1.52 -9.38
C CYS A 14 -1.47 0.09 -9.95
N ALA A 15 -2.36 -0.81 -9.50
CA ALA A 15 -2.34 -2.20 -9.92
C ALA A 15 -2.73 -2.39 -11.40
N GLY A 16 -3.80 -1.74 -11.85
CA GLY A 16 -4.26 -1.86 -13.24
C GLY A 16 -3.24 -1.29 -14.24
N LEU A 17 -2.67 -0.12 -13.95
CA LEU A 17 -1.63 0.46 -14.80
C LEU A 17 -0.31 -0.32 -14.73
N SER A 18 0.04 -0.92 -13.58
CA SER A 18 1.23 -1.78 -13.47
C SER A 18 1.13 -3.02 -14.36
N LEU A 19 -0.04 -3.62 -14.46
CA LEU A 19 -0.28 -4.72 -15.39
C LEU A 19 -0.29 -4.24 -16.83
N ALA A 20 -1.03 -3.18 -17.13
CA ALA A 20 -1.19 -2.66 -18.49
C ALA A 20 0.15 -2.21 -19.12
N MET A 21 1.00 -1.50 -18.35
CA MET A 21 2.29 -1.03 -18.88
C MET A 21 3.26 -2.21 -19.18
N ARG A 22 3.17 -3.31 -18.42
CA ARG A 22 3.97 -4.51 -18.68
C ARG A 22 3.44 -5.29 -19.89
N LEU A 23 2.13 -5.35 -20.07
CA LEU A 23 1.55 -5.88 -21.32
C LEU A 23 2.02 -5.09 -22.53
N ALA A 24 2.16 -3.76 -22.41
CA ALA A 24 2.66 -2.93 -23.50
C ALA A 24 4.07 -3.31 -23.97
N ASP A 25 4.92 -3.82 -23.07
CA ASP A 25 6.28 -4.26 -23.41
C ASP A 25 6.31 -5.49 -24.34
N PHE A 26 5.21 -6.25 -24.44
CA PHE A 26 5.10 -7.43 -25.31
C PHE A 26 4.60 -7.11 -26.74
N GLY A 27 4.35 -5.85 -27.06
CA GLY A 27 3.98 -5.42 -28.41
C GLY A 27 2.77 -6.18 -28.97
N HIS A 28 2.94 -6.83 -30.10
CA HIS A 28 1.88 -7.58 -30.79
C HIS A 28 1.46 -8.88 -30.08
N LEU A 29 2.29 -9.41 -29.18
CA LEU A 29 1.99 -10.60 -28.38
C LEU A 29 1.00 -10.28 -27.24
N ALA A 30 0.88 -9.02 -26.86
CA ALA A 30 -0.10 -8.63 -25.85
C ALA A 30 -1.54 -8.86 -26.33
N PRO A 31 -2.44 -9.37 -25.49
CA PRO A 31 -3.86 -9.46 -25.84
C PRO A 31 -4.44 -8.06 -26.09
N THR A 32 -5.47 -7.98 -26.93
CA THR A 32 -6.25 -6.75 -27.07
C THR A 32 -6.88 -6.41 -25.74
N THR A 33 -6.42 -5.31 -25.12
CA THR A 33 -6.71 -4.98 -23.73
C THR A 33 -7.40 -3.62 -23.61
N LEU A 34 -8.50 -3.58 -22.88
CA LEU A 34 -9.18 -2.35 -22.50
C LEU A 34 -8.98 -2.08 -21.01
N ILE A 35 -8.51 -0.89 -20.66
CA ILE A 35 -8.40 -0.38 -19.29
C ILE A 35 -9.52 0.63 -19.08
N LEU A 36 -10.42 0.37 -18.13
CA LEU A 36 -11.53 1.26 -17.77
C LEU A 36 -11.22 1.98 -16.47
N GLU A 37 -11.11 3.31 -16.52
CA GLU A 37 -10.83 4.16 -15.36
C GLU A 37 -11.98 5.14 -15.12
N LYS A 38 -12.46 5.22 -13.87
CA LYS A 38 -13.55 6.13 -13.49
C LYS A 38 -13.14 7.60 -13.51
N ARG A 39 -11.88 7.91 -13.17
CA ARG A 39 -11.38 9.30 -13.13
C ARG A 39 -11.33 9.89 -14.55
N ALA A 40 -11.70 11.15 -14.67
CA ALA A 40 -11.55 11.91 -15.93
C ALA A 40 -10.07 12.27 -16.21
N GLY A 41 -9.26 12.43 -15.14
CA GLY A 41 -7.83 12.74 -15.20
C GLY A 41 -7.05 12.11 -14.07
N TYR A 42 -5.74 12.10 -14.21
CA TYR A 42 -4.82 11.70 -13.15
C TYR A 42 -4.24 12.93 -12.48
N SER A 43 -4.08 12.87 -11.18
CA SER A 43 -3.45 13.91 -10.37
C SER A 43 -2.36 13.32 -9.49
N ASN A 44 -1.53 14.16 -8.89
CA ASN A 44 -0.52 13.71 -7.93
C ASN A 44 -1.17 13.41 -6.58
N ASP A 45 -1.98 12.35 -6.51
CA ASP A 45 -2.86 12.03 -5.39
C ASP A 45 -2.27 11.03 -4.39
N ARG A 46 -1.07 10.50 -4.65
CA ARG A 46 -0.39 9.47 -3.83
C ARG A 46 1.12 9.66 -3.84
N THR A 47 1.73 9.17 -2.76
CA THR A 47 3.17 9.01 -2.61
C THR A 47 3.46 7.55 -2.30
N TRP A 48 4.21 6.86 -3.17
CA TRP A 48 4.60 5.48 -2.94
C TRP A 48 6.05 5.41 -2.51
N CYS A 49 6.25 4.95 -1.28
CA CYS A 49 7.57 4.76 -0.71
C CYS A 49 7.86 3.29 -0.45
N PHE A 50 9.11 2.89 -0.65
CA PHE A 50 9.57 1.51 -0.47
C PHE A 50 11.08 1.47 -0.28
N TRP A 51 11.57 0.37 0.28
CA TRP A 51 13.00 0.14 0.42
C TRP A 51 13.57 -0.43 -0.87
N ASN A 52 14.77 0.03 -1.24
CA ASN A 52 15.49 -0.49 -2.42
C ASN A 52 16.21 -1.80 -2.07
N GLU A 53 15.43 -2.85 -1.89
CA GLU A 53 15.99 -4.20 -1.67
C GLU A 53 15.74 -5.05 -2.91
N GLY A 54 16.69 -5.00 -3.86
CA GLY A 54 16.80 -5.96 -4.94
C GLY A 54 15.87 -5.81 -6.14
N ASN A 55 15.08 -4.74 -6.27
CA ASN A 55 14.25 -4.58 -7.46
C ASN A 55 14.56 -3.31 -8.26
N PRO A 56 15.37 -3.41 -9.31
CA PRO A 56 15.72 -2.29 -10.18
C PRO A 56 14.62 -1.88 -11.17
N VAL A 57 13.50 -2.60 -11.25
CA VAL A 57 12.50 -2.45 -12.34
C VAL A 57 11.91 -1.04 -12.46
N LEU A 58 11.90 -0.27 -11.38
CA LEU A 58 11.39 1.10 -11.36
C LEU A 58 12.44 2.11 -10.86
N SER A 59 13.72 1.77 -10.88
CA SER A 59 14.80 2.67 -10.45
C SER A 59 14.78 4.01 -11.18
N ASP A 60 14.53 4.00 -12.48
CA ASP A 60 14.45 5.20 -13.32
C ASP A 60 13.19 6.05 -13.08
N TRP A 61 12.30 5.59 -12.19
CA TRP A 61 11.05 6.27 -11.86
C TRP A 61 11.10 6.96 -10.50
N VAL A 62 12.20 6.77 -9.77
CA VAL A 62 12.38 7.32 -8.43
C VAL A 62 12.51 8.84 -8.51
N ASP A 63 11.68 9.57 -7.76
CA ASP A 63 11.73 11.01 -7.63
C ASP A 63 12.65 11.44 -6.49
N HIS A 64 12.68 10.70 -5.37
CA HIS A 64 13.50 10.96 -4.19
C HIS A 64 14.04 9.69 -3.55
N SER A 65 15.19 9.84 -2.86
CA SER A 65 15.87 8.76 -2.15
C SER A 65 16.50 9.28 -0.85
N TRP A 66 16.37 8.51 0.23
CA TRP A 66 16.98 8.84 1.52
C TRP A 66 17.82 7.67 2.03
N SER A 67 18.98 8.01 2.56
CA SER A 67 19.95 7.06 3.12
C SER A 67 19.90 6.96 4.64
N ASN A 68 19.10 7.79 5.30
CA ASN A 68 18.94 7.78 6.76
C ASN A 68 17.48 8.01 7.14
N PHE A 69 17.05 7.35 8.22
CA PHE A 69 15.74 7.58 8.80
C PHE A 69 15.78 7.75 10.32
N GLN A 70 14.83 8.52 10.82
CA GLN A 70 14.63 8.74 12.25
C GLN A 70 13.38 8.05 12.76
N ILE A 71 13.49 7.58 14.01
CA ILE A 71 12.36 7.20 14.85
C ILE A 71 12.38 8.10 16.08
N LYS A 72 11.22 8.68 16.44
CA LYS A 72 11.07 9.62 17.56
C LYS A 72 9.96 9.19 18.49
N ASN A 73 10.18 9.41 19.79
CA ASN A 73 9.19 9.25 20.83
C ASN A 73 9.41 10.31 21.92
N GLY A 74 8.65 11.39 21.87
CA GLY A 74 8.87 12.54 22.73
C GLY A 74 10.27 13.12 22.57
N ASN A 75 11.04 13.13 23.66
CA ASN A 75 12.44 13.60 23.66
C ASN A 75 13.44 12.53 23.21
N ASN A 76 13.01 11.28 23.09
CA ASN A 76 13.88 10.19 22.65
C ASN A 76 13.84 10.07 21.13
N SER A 77 15.01 10.05 20.52
CA SER A 77 15.13 9.82 19.08
C SER A 77 16.41 9.08 18.74
N PHE A 78 16.39 8.37 17.63
CA PHE A 78 17.60 7.79 17.05
C PHE A 78 17.50 7.80 15.53
N THR A 79 18.68 7.80 14.90
CA THR A 79 18.82 7.73 13.44
C THR A 79 19.43 6.39 13.06
N LYS A 80 18.94 5.81 11.99
CA LYS A 80 19.53 4.61 11.36
C LYS A 80 19.92 4.90 9.92
N SER A 81 21.10 4.42 9.54
CA SER A 81 21.55 4.44 8.16
C SER A 81 20.93 3.28 7.38
N CYS A 82 20.42 3.57 6.19
CA CYS A 82 19.91 2.62 5.23
C CYS A 82 20.61 2.76 3.85
N LYS A 83 21.87 3.16 3.84
CA LYS A 83 22.64 3.38 2.61
C LYS A 83 22.69 2.17 1.67
N ASP A 84 22.74 0.96 2.22
CA ASP A 84 22.80 -0.28 1.45
C ASP A 84 21.45 -0.64 0.79
N ALA A 85 20.36 -0.14 1.34
CA ALA A 85 19.01 -0.28 0.79
C ALA A 85 18.22 1.02 1.06
N PRO A 86 18.46 2.08 0.28
CA PRO A 86 17.84 3.39 0.47
C PRO A 86 16.32 3.32 0.46
N TYR A 87 15.68 4.26 1.16
CA TYR A 87 14.24 4.46 1.07
C TYR A 87 13.93 5.31 -0.14
N LEU A 88 13.14 4.79 -1.05
CA LEU A 88 12.82 5.37 -2.34
C LEU A 88 11.40 5.87 -2.38
N MET A 89 11.16 6.91 -3.18
CA MET A 89 9.84 7.48 -3.39
C MET A 89 9.55 7.66 -4.88
N ILE A 90 8.35 7.27 -5.30
CA ILE A 90 7.76 7.56 -6.59
C ILE A 90 6.45 8.31 -6.35
N SER A 91 6.31 9.49 -6.92
CA SER A 91 5.06 10.25 -6.89
C SER A 91 4.02 9.64 -7.83
N ALA A 92 2.74 9.80 -7.50
CA ALA A 92 1.67 9.37 -8.36
C ALA A 92 1.77 10.02 -9.76
N ASN A 93 2.18 11.28 -9.83
CA ASN A 93 2.37 11.98 -11.09
C ASN A 93 3.42 11.30 -11.98
N THR A 94 4.58 10.98 -11.45
CA THR A 94 5.64 10.27 -12.20
C THR A 94 5.16 8.89 -12.65
N PHE A 95 4.56 8.12 -11.75
CA PHE A 95 4.05 6.79 -12.08
C PHE A 95 2.97 6.85 -13.16
N TYR A 96 1.93 7.67 -12.99
CA TYR A 96 0.84 7.75 -13.96
C TYR A 96 1.33 8.21 -15.33
N ARG A 97 2.15 9.26 -15.37
CA ARG A 97 2.70 9.78 -16.63
C ARG A 97 3.50 8.70 -17.38
N LYS A 98 4.45 8.04 -16.71
CA LYS A 98 5.30 7.01 -17.32
C LYS A 98 4.50 5.77 -17.73
N ALA A 99 3.58 5.28 -16.90
CA ALA A 99 2.75 4.12 -17.22
C ALA A 99 1.82 4.40 -18.43
N ILE A 100 1.16 5.55 -18.46
CA ILE A 100 0.28 5.95 -19.56
C ILE A 100 1.09 6.13 -20.86
N SER A 101 2.29 6.72 -20.80
CA SER A 101 3.17 6.84 -21.96
C SER A 101 3.54 5.47 -22.53
N LYS A 102 3.89 4.50 -21.68
CA LYS A 102 4.17 3.12 -22.12
C LYS A 102 2.95 2.47 -22.79
N ILE A 103 1.78 2.60 -22.20
CA ILE A 103 0.53 2.07 -22.77
C ILE A 103 0.26 2.70 -24.15
N ALA A 104 0.50 4.00 -24.30
CA ALA A 104 0.29 4.72 -25.56
C ALA A 104 1.22 4.29 -26.69
N LEU A 105 2.40 3.76 -26.39
CA LEU A 105 3.31 3.18 -27.40
C LEU A 105 2.74 1.92 -28.05
N ASN A 106 1.82 1.22 -27.40
CA ASN A 106 1.15 0.03 -27.94
C ASN A 106 -0.37 0.23 -28.09
N LYS A 107 -0.76 1.38 -28.62
CA LYS A 107 -2.18 1.76 -28.81
C LYS A 107 -2.98 0.83 -29.73
N GLN A 108 -2.30 0.01 -30.53
CA GLN A 108 -2.95 -0.99 -31.39
C GLN A 108 -3.54 -2.14 -30.58
N ARG A 109 -2.94 -2.46 -29.44
CA ARG A 109 -3.35 -3.58 -28.56
C ARG A 109 -3.97 -3.09 -27.26
N LEU A 110 -3.53 -1.96 -26.70
CA LEU A 110 -3.98 -1.43 -25.41
C LEU A 110 -4.74 -0.12 -25.57
N THR A 111 -5.93 -0.05 -24.96
CA THR A 111 -6.78 1.14 -24.94
C THR A 111 -7.06 1.54 -23.48
N LEU A 112 -6.69 2.74 -23.08
CA LEU A 112 -7.08 3.32 -21.79
C LEU A 112 -8.25 4.29 -22.01
N MET A 113 -9.42 3.95 -21.45
CA MET A 113 -10.59 4.81 -21.43
C MET A 113 -10.79 5.37 -20.03
N LYS A 114 -10.75 6.68 -19.93
CA LYS A 114 -11.04 7.45 -18.71
C LYS A 114 -12.49 7.87 -18.67
N ASN A 115 -12.95 8.36 -17.51
CA ASN A 115 -14.34 8.79 -17.28
C ASN A 115 -15.35 7.67 -17.51
N GLN A 116 -14.97 6.41 -17.18
CA GLN A 116 -15.83 5.24 -17.39
C GLN A 116 -16.36 4.71 -16.06
N ASN A 117 -17.58 5.09 -15.71
CA ASN A 117 -18.24 4.56 -14.52
C ASN A 117 -18.88 3.21 -14.87
N ILE A 118 -18.37 2.12 -14.27
CA ILE A 118 -18.83 0.77 -14.53
C ILE A 118 -20.12 0.52 -13.73
N VAL A 119 -21.20 0.25 -14.43
CA VAL A 119 -22.53 -0.01 -13.87
C VAL A 119 -22.69 -1.50 -13.53
N SER A 120 -22.31 -2.38 -14.46
CA SER A 120 -22.45 -3.81 -14.26
C SER A 120 -21.37 -4.63 -14.96
N VAL A 121 -21.10 -5.80 -14.39
CA VAL A 121 -20.23 -6.85 -14.96
C VAL A 121 -20.96 -8.16 -14.83
N VAL A 122 -21.33 -8.79 -15.93
CA VAL A 122 -22.18 -9.99 -15.96
C VAL A 122 -21.60 -11.02 -16.92
N LYS A 123 -21.49 -12.26 -16.47
CA LYS A 123 -21.15 -13.39 -17.35
C LYS A 123 -22.35 -13.77 -18.19
N THR A 124 -22.25 -13.66 -19.52
CA THR A 124 -23.38 -13.91 -20.46
C THR A 124 -23.39 -15.34 -21.00
N HIS A 125 -22.21 -15.91 -21.25
CA HIS A 125 -21.99 -17.28 -21.70
C HIS A 125 -20.79 -17.86 -20.96
N ALA A 126 -20.59 -19.17 -21.03
CA ALA A 126 -19.53 -19.85 -20.27
C ALA A 126 -18.10 -19.24 -20.44
N LYS A 127 -17.87 -18.49 -21.49
CA LYS A 127 -16.53 -17.92 -21.81
C LYS A 127 -16.47 -16.39 -21.98
N THR A 128 -17.60 -15.66 -21.90
CA THR A 128 -17.61 -14.21 -22.16
C THR A 128 -18.27 -13.42 -21.04
N TRP A 129 -17.72 -12.24 -20.80
CA TRP A 129 -18.22 -11.24 -19.85
C TRP A 129 -18.75 -10.02 -20.59
N ARG A 130 -19.85 -9.48 -20.11
CA ARG A 130 -20.39 -8.18 -20.55
C ARG A 130 -20.11 -7.14 -19.47
N ILE A 131 -19.50 -6.03 -19.87
CA ILE A 131 -19.22 -4.89 -19.00
C ILE A 131 -20.02 -3.71 -19.54
N THR A 132 -20.86 -3.15 -18.69
CA THR A 132 -21.66 -1.98 -19.03
C THR A 132 -21.17 -0.79 -18.22
N THR A 133 -20.84 0.29 -18.90
CA THR A 133 -20.59 1.61 -18.31
C THR A 133 -21.83 2.49 -18.54
N GLU A 134 -21.84 3.71 -18.04
CA GLU A 134 -22.93 4.65 -18.28
C GLU A 134 -23.10 5.00 -19.78
N GLU A 135 -22.00 4.91 -20.55
CA GLU A 135 -21.96 5.34 -21.95
C GLU A 135 -21.92 4.16 -22.94
N CYS A 136 -21.27 3.06 -22.58
CA CYS A 136 -20.91 2.00 -23.52
C CYS A 136 -21.09 0.61 -22.92
N THR A 137 -21.13 -0.40 -23.81
CA THR A 137 -21.09 -1.81 -23.45
C THR A 137 -19.92 -2.49 -24.17
N PHE A 138 -19.16 -3.31 -23.45
CA PHE A 138 -18.03 -4.08 -23.96
C PHE A 138 -18.22 -5.55 -23.66
N THR A 139 -17.56 -6.41 -24.43
CA THR A 139 -17.43 -7.85 -24.14
C THR A 139 -15.97 -8.25 -24.02
N THR A 140 -15.68 -9.27 -23.18
CA THR A 140 -14.32 -9.74 -22.99
C THR A 140 -14.27 -11.20 -22.56
N ASP A 141 -13.16 -11.86 -22.82
CA ASP A 141 -12.90 -13.23 -22.37
C ASP A 141 -12.38 -13.27 -20.93
N LYS A 142 -11.56 -12.27 -20.54
CA LYS A 142 -10.89 -12.22 -19.24
C LYS A 142 -11.03 -10.86 -18.57
N ILE A 143 -11.13 -10.87 -17.24
CA ILE A 143 -11.22 -9.66 -16.41
C ILE A 143 -10.18 -9.69 -15.30
N VAL A 144 -9.45 -8.58 -15.16
CA VAL A 144 -8.67 -8.24 -13.95
C VAL A 144 -9.32 -7.04 -13.29
N ASP A 145 -9.93 -7.25 -12.12
CA ASP A 145 -10.62 -6.20 -11.37
C ASP A 145 -9.71 -5.65 -10.26
N THR A 146 -9.26 -4.41 -10.42
CA THR A 146 -8.39 -3.72 -9.46
C THR A 146 -9.11 -2.61 -8.69
N ARG A 147 -10.43 -2.54 -8.82
CA ARG A 147 -11.26 -1.52 -8.15
C ARG A 147 -11.35 -1.79 -6.66
N PRO A 148 -11.60 -0.75 -5.84
CA PRO A 148 -11.97 -0.96 -4.44
C PRO A 148 -13.20 -1.86 -4.32
N SER A 149 -13.08 -2.94 -3.54
CA SER A 149 -14.20 -3.87 -3.33
C SER A 149 -15.22 -3.27 -2.36
N LYS A 150 -16.49 -3.25 -2.75
CA LYS A 150 -17.60 -2.89 -1.86
C LYS A 150 -17.83 -3.90 -0.73
N SER A 151 -17.26 -5.11 -0.85
CA SER A 151 -17.40 -6.17 0.16
C SER A 151 -16.46 -6.00 1.35
N ILE A 152 -15.45 -5.14 1.24
CA ILE A 152 -14.58 -4.80 2.36
C ILE A 152 -15.28 -3.73 3.20
N ASN A 153 -16.02 -4.20 4.19
CA ASN A 153 -16.57 -3.33 5.23
C ASN A 153 -15.56 -3.16 6.37
N GLU A 154 -15.81 -2.19 7.23
CA GLU A 154 -14.95 -1.91 8.39
C GLU A 154 -14.74 -3.14 9.30
N LYS A 155 -15.68 -4.09 9.30
CA LYS A 155 -15.63 -5.30 10.13
C LYS A 155 -14.70 -6.39 9.56
N SER A 156 -14.32 -6.31 8.28
CA SER A 156 -13.49 -7.32 7.62
C SER A 156 -11.99 -7.14 7.88
N SER A 157 -11.56 -5.97 8.29
CA SER A 157 -10.16 -5.66 8.58
C SER A 157 -9.81 -5.84 10.03
N THR A 158 -8.57 -6.28 10.30
CA THR A 158 -8.07 -6.40 11.68
C THR A 158 -7.80 -5.03 12.27
N LEU A 159 -7.19 -4.15 11.50
CA LEU A 159 -6.94 -2.74 11.77
C LEU A 159 -7.06 -1.92 10.49
N TRP A 160 -7.10 -0.62 10.64
CA TRP A 160 -7.07 0.36 9.56
C TRP A 160 -5.89 1.30 9.74
N GLN A 161 -5.14 1.50 8.67
CA GLN A 161 -4.24 2.63 8.54
C GLN A 161 -5.02 3.77 7.88
N SER A 162 -5.19 4.87 8.59
CA SER A 162 -5.80 6.09 8.05
C SER A 162 -4.78 7.22 8.14
N PHE A 163 -4.65 8.01 7.08
CA PHE A 163 -3.67 9.08 7.04
C PHE A 163 -4.15 10.31 6.27
N ILE A 164 -3.56 11.45 6.62
CA ILE A 164 -3.67 12.71 5.89
C ILE A 164 -2.30 13.39 5.89
N GLY A 165 -1.85 13.88 4.73
CA GLY A 165 -0.58 14.54 4.57
C GLY A 165 -0.69 15.82 3.74
N TYR A 166 0.14 16.81 4.08
CA TYR A 166 0.32 18.03 3.31
C TYR A 166 1.76 18.12 2.83
N GLU A 167 1.91 18.24 1.54
CA GLU A 167 3.17 18.65 0.95
C GLU A 167 3.23 20.18 1.00
N ILE A 168 4.26 20.68 1.66
CA ILE A 168 4.41 22.09 1.94
C ILE A 168 5.75 22.63 1.37
N GLU A 169 5.76 23.91 1.06
CA GLU A 169 6.96 24.71 0.81
C GLU A 169 7.07 25.77 1.89
N ALA A 170 8.11 25.69 2.72
CA ALA A 170 8.39 26.64 3.79
C ALA A 170 9.21 27.81 3.24
N GLN A 171 9.08 28.99 3.84
CA GLN A 171 9.84 30.20 3.46
C GLN A 171 11.29 30.19 3.98
N ALA A 172 11.71 29.11 4.67
CA ALA A 172 13.07 28.96 5.19
C ALA A 172 13.54 27.51 5.06
N ASN A 173 14.85 27.30 5.08
CA ASN A 173 15.48 25.99 5.09
C ASN A 173 15.42 25.40 6.50
N ILE A 174 14.49 24.49 6.72
CA ILE A 174 14.17 23.90 8.02
C ILE A 174 14.26 22.37 8.05
N PHE A 175 14.41 21.72 6.89
CA PHE A 175 14.48 20.28 6.79
C PHE A 175 15.89 19.80 6.44
N ASP A 176 16.26 18.63 6.97
CA ASP A 176 17.41 17.87 6.47
C ASP A 176 16.96 16.96 5.32
N LYS A 177 17.31 17.34 4.10
CA LYS A 177 16.95 16.58 2.88
C LYS A 177 17.54 15.18 2.78
N ASN A 178 18.56 14.86 3.59
CA ASN A 178 19.24 13.56 3.57
C ASN A 178 18.61 12.52 4.54
N GLN A 179 17.64 12.96 5.35
CA GLN A 179 17.08 12.17 6.41
C GLN A 179 15.56 12.36 6.49
N PHE A 180 14.81 11.27 6.48
CA PHE A 180 13.37 11.32 6.69
C PHE A 180 12.99 10.84 8.09
N VAL A 181 11.79 11.21 8.55
CA VAL A 181 11.21 10.69 9.78
C VAL A 181 10.21 9.61 9.42
N LEU A 182 10.55 8.35 9.75
CA LEU A 182 9.68 7.21 9.46
C LEU A 182 8.51 7.16 10.43
N MET A 183 8.77 7.39 11.71
CA MET A 183 7.72 7.46 12.73
C MET A 183 8.15 8.43 13.86
N ASP A 184 7.37 9.46 14.07
CA ASP A 184 7.44 10.32 15.25
C ASP A 184 6.15 10.12 16.04
N PHE A 185 6.21 9.29 17.07
CA PHE A 185 5.03 8.82 17.79
C PHE A 185 4.32 9.96 18.52
N ASP A 186 2.99 9.89 18.51
CA ASP A 186 2.11 10.85 19.16
C ASP A 186 1.26 10.18 20.25
N GLU A 187 1.66 10.37 21.51
CA GLU A 187 0.98 9.81 22.67
C GLU A 187 -0.44 10.39 22.91
N ARG A 188 -0.76 11.50 22.24
CA ARG A 188 -2.11 12.11 22.33
C ARG A 188 -3.17 11.27 21.63
N PHE A 189 -2.77 10.40 20.71
CA PHE A 189 -3.68 9.47 20.05
C PHE A 189 -3.83 8.21 20.90
N THR A 190 -4.98 8.06 21.57
CA THR A 190 -5.24 6.99 22.55
C THR A 190 -5.97 5.76 21.99
N HIS A 191 -6.55 5.88 20.78
CA HIS A 191 -7.34 4.79 20.16
C HIS A 191 -6.54 3.90 19.20
N GLY A 192 -5.27 3.69 19.47
CA GLY A 192 -4.35 2.90 18.64
C GLY A 192 -2.95 3.48 18.63
N LEU A 193 -2.31 3.51 17.47
CA LEU A 193 -0.99 4.09 17.25
C LEU A 193 -1.12 5.32 16.34
N GLY A 194 -0.74 6.49 16.84
CA GLY A 194 -0.61 7.72 16.06
C GLY A 194 0.85 8.10 15.87
N PHE A 195 1.22 8.56 14.69
CA PHE A 195 2.58 9.05 14.41
C PHE A 195 2.60 10.03 13.26
N ILE A 196 3.66 10.85 13.26
CA ILE A 196 3.97 11.79 12.19
C ILE A 196 5.03 11.17 11.29
N TYR A 197 4.82 11.25 9.99
CA TYR A 197 5.74 10.84 8.95
C TYR A 197 6.19 12.09 8.17
N VAL A 198 7.51 12.24 7.94
CA VAL A 198 8.03 13.43 7.26
C VAL A 198 9.03 13.02 6.20
N LEU A 199 8.75 13.40 4.96
CA LEU A 199 9.61 13.18 3.80
C LEU A 199 10.12 14.52 3.27
N PRO A 200 11.34 14.95 3.59
CA PRO A 200 11.93 16.15 3.03
C PRO A 200 12.35 15.94 1.58
N PHE A 201 11.84 16.76 0.68
CA PHE A 201 12.21 16.75 -0.74
C PHE A 201 13.33 17.77 -1.03
N SER A 202 13.42 18.82 -0.23
CA SER A 202 14.49 19.82 -0.20
C SER A 202 14.67 20.33 1.23
N GLU A 203 15.50 21.33 1.40
CA GLU A 203 15.67 21.98 2.71
C GLU A 203 14.44 22.82 3.13
N SER A 204 13.59 23.23 2.14
CA SER A 204 12.34 23.99 2.37
C SER A 204 11.07 23.21 2.09
N ARG A 205 11.14 22.09 1.37
CA ARG A 205 9.96 21.33 0.92
C ARG A 205 9.88 19.95 1.52
N ALA A 206 8.73 19.60 2.08
CA ALA A 206 8.48 18.26 2.64
C ALA A 206 7.02 17.85 2.54
N LEU A 207 6.77 16.54 2.52
CA LEU A 207 5.48 15.96 2.90
C LEU A 207 5.49 15.75 4.41
N ILE A 208 4.49 16.28 5.11
CA ILE A 208 4.23 16.03 6.52
C ILE A 208 2.88 15.33 6.61
N GLU A 209 2.88 14.10 7.09
CA GLU A 209 1.70 13.23 7.16
C GLU A 209 1.44 12.81 8.60
N TYR A 210 0.17 12.81 8.99
CA TYR A 210 -0.29 12.20 10.23
C TYR A 210 -0.99 10.89 9.92
N THR A 211 -0.48 9.81 10.47
CA THR A 211 -0.95 8.44 10.23
C THR A 211 -1.41 7.81 11.55
N VAL A 212 -2.50 7.05 11.50
CA VAL A 212 -2.98 6.26 12.62
C VAL A 212 -3.22 4.80 12.23
N PHE A 213 -2.90 3.90 13.16
CA PHE A 213 -3.35 2.50 13.13
C PHE A 213 -4.42 2.33 14.20
N SER A 214 -5.65 2.01 13.80
CA SER A 214 -6.81 1.94 14.70
C SER A 214 -7.76 0.82 14.28
N ASP A 215 -8.66 0.42 15.17
CA ASP A 215 -9.69 -0.59 14.91
C ASP A 215 -10.80 -0.10 13.96
N LYS A 216 -10.89 1.21 13.75
CA LYS A 216 -11.87 1.85 12.87
C LYS A 216 -11.20 2.83 11.91
N VAL A 217 -11.84 3.03 10.77
CA VAL A 217 -11.46 4.09 9.83
C VAL A 217 -11.57 5.46 10.50
N MET A 218 -10.52 6.26 10.37
CA MET A 218 -10.51 7.64 10.85
C MET A 218 -10.87 8.60 9.71
N SER A 219 -11.81 9.51 9.96
CA SER A 219 -12.17 10.53 8.97
C SER A 219 -11.05 11.57 8.78
N ALA A 220 -10.99 12.18 7.59
CA ALA A 220 -10.01 13.21 7.30
C ALA A 220 -10.08 14.39 8.26
N ASP A 221 -11.28 14.80 8.70
CA ASP A 221 -11.43 15.94 9.62
C ASP A 221 -10.90 15.62 11.00
N ARG A 222 -11.06 14.41 11.50
CA ARG A 222 -10.43 13.98 12.76
C ARG A 222 -8.91 13.91 12.62
N LEU A 223 -8.39 13.43 11.50
CA LEU A 223 -6.95 13.38 11.25
C LEU A 223 -6.33 14.78 11.15
N LYS A 224 -7.03 15.75 10.56
CA LYS A 224 -6.57 17.16 10.53
C LYS A 224 -6.37 17.74 11.93
N HIS A 225 -7.18 17.34 12.90
CA HIS A 225 -7.01 17.77 14.29
C HIS A 225 -5.64 17.40 14.86
N TYR A 226 -5.08 16.26 14.43
CA TYR A 226 -3.73 15.83 14.81
C TYR A 226 -2.65 16.34 13.87
N LEU A 227 -2.94 16.49 12.58
CA LEU A 227 -1.98 17.01 11.60
C LEU A 227 -1.60 18.47 11.88
N ASN A 228 -2.54 19.33 12.29
CA ASN A 228 -2.25 20.75 12.54
C ASN A 228 -1.17 20.96 13.62
N PRO A 229 -1.23 20.31 14.80
CA PRO A 229 -0.12 20.36 15.75
C PRO A 229 1.18 19.73 15.21
N ALA A 230 1.11 18.71 14.36
CA ALA A 230 2.29 18.13 13.72
C ALA A 230 2.96 19.13 12.77
N LEU A 231 2.18 19.85 11.96
CA LEU A 231 2.68 20.94 11.11
C LEU A 231 3.38 22.00 11.98
N LYS A 232 2.73 22.47 13.04
CA LYS A 232 3.32 23.45 13.96
C LYS A 232 4.63 22.95 14.57
N LYS A 233 4.71 21.68 14.98
CA LYS A 233 5.93 21.07 15.52
C LYS A 233 7.11 21.12 14.56
N TYR A 234 6.88 20.79 13.27
CA TYR A 234 7.94 20.69 12.27
C TYR A 234 8.26 22.01 11.59
N LEU A 235 7.28 22.87 11.39
CA LEU A 235 7.47 24.17 10.75
C LEU A 235 7.84 25.27 11.75
N LYS A 236 7.62 25.02 13.05
CA LYS A 236 7.77 26.04 14.11
C LYS A 236 6.91 27.25 13.74
N ASP A 237 7.46 28.43 13.67
CA ASP A 237 6.72 29.65 13.30
C ASP A 237 7.05 30.12 11.86
N VAL A 238 7.65 29.23 11.04
CA VAL A 238 7.98 29.56 9.64
C VAL A 238 6.72 29.50 8.80
N SER A 239 6.48 30.55 8.03
CA SER A 239 5.38 30.59 7.06
C SER A 239 5.58 29.57 5.94
N TYR A 240 4.49 29.00 5.45
CA TYR A 240 4.52 27.98 4.41
C TYR A 240 3.32 28.05 3.49
N GLN A 241 3.46 27.48 2.30
CA GLN A 241 2.39 27.22 1.34
C GLN A 241 2.12 25.71 1.26
N THR A 242 0.84 25.32 1.25
CA THR A 242 0.48 23.94 0.94
C THR A 242 0.43 23.75 -0.57
N LEU A 243 1.28 22.89 -1.10
CA LEU A 243 1.36 22.57 -2.53
C LEU A 243 0.38 21.47 -2.93
N ARG A 244 0.24 20.45 -2.06
CA ARG A 244 -0.57 19.26 -2.32
C ARG A 244 -1.11 18.67 -1.01
N LYS A 245 -2.25 18.03 -1.11
CA LYS A 245 -2.82 17.25 -0.01
C LYS A 245 -3.03 15.80 -0.47
N GLU A 246 -2.73 14.86 0.40
CA GLU A 246 -3.07 13.46 0.19
C GLU A 246 -3.76 12.90 1.42
N GLN A 247 -4.56 11.86 1.21
CA GLN A 247 -5.23 11.13 2.27
C GLN A 247 -5.53 9.72 1.80
N GLY A 248 -5.61 8.79 2.74
CA GLY A 248 -5.93 7.41 2.41
C GLY A 248 -6.38 6.59 3.60
N GLN A 249 -6.92 5.43 3.24
CA GLN A 249 -7.37 4.42 4.18
C GLN A 249 -6.93 3.07 3.62
N LEU A 250 -6.12 2.35 4.39
CA LEU A 250 -5.58 1.06 4.00
C LEU A 250 -6.05 0.01 5.00
N PRO A 251 -6.71 -1.04 4.52
CA PRO A 251 -7.08 -2.15 5.38
C PRO A 251 -5.83 -2.93 5.76
N MET A 252 -5.65 -3.22 7.05
CA MET A 252 -4.56 -4.02 7.60
C MET A 252 -5.08 -5.37 8.07
N GLY A 253 -4.31 -6.42 7.84
CA GLY A 253 -4.68 -7.79 8.19
C GLY A 253 -4.94 -8.67 6.98
N ASN A 254 -4.98 -9.98 7.23
CA ASN A 254 -5.28 -10.98 6.21
C ASN A 254 -6.77 -10.90 5.85
N GLN A 255 -7.10 -10.11 4.84
CA GLN A 255 -8.45 -10.05 4.32
C GLN A 255 -8.71 -11.28 3.45
N LYS A 256 -9.74 -12.04 3.78
CA LYS A 256 -10.26 -13.09 2.90
C LYS A 256 -11.11 -12.40 1.82
N ILE A 257 -10.49 -11.99 0.72
CA ILE A 257 -11.25 -11.62 -0.46
C ILE A 257 -11.60 -12.90 -1.18
N LYS A 258 -12.90 -13.18 -1.23
CA LYS A 258 -13.40 -14.29 -2.01
C LYS A 258 -13.15 -13.96 -3.48
N GLN A 259 -12.23 -14.68 -4.12
CA GLN A 259 -12.07 -14.62 -5.57
C GLN A 259 -13.37 -15.06 -6.24
N SER A 260 -13.57 -14.68 -7.48
CA SER A 260 -14.83 -14.93 -8.22
C SER A 260 -15.20 -16.42 -8.34
N GLY A 261 -14.23 -17.33 -8.15
CA GLY A 261 -14.37 -18.75 -8.44
C GLY A 261 -14.26 -19.08 -9.93
N ASP A 262 -14.18 -18.09 -10.79
CA ASP A 262 -14.04 -18.21 -12.23
C ASP A 262 -12.62 -17.82 -12.65
N PRO A 263 -11.84 -18.72 -13.30
CA PRO A 263 -10.47 -18.44 -13.66
C PRO A 263 -10.32 -17.31 -14.69
N SER A 264 -11.39 -16.94 -15.37
CA SER A 264 -11.40 -15.81 -16.30
C SER A 264 -11.66 -14.45 -15.63
N TYR A 265 -11.88 -14.43 -14.31
CA TYR A 265 -12.11 -13.20 -13.54
C TYR A 265 -11.32 -13.24 -12.23
N ILE A 266 -10.35 -12.38 -12.10
CA ILE A 266 -9.55 -12.25 -10.87
C ILE A 266 -9.69 -10.86 -10.26
N TYR A 267 -9.66 -10.79 -8.92
CA TYR A 267 -9.47 -9.54 -8.20
C TYR A 267 -7.99 -9.33 -7.90
N ALA A 268 -7.52 -8.09 -8.07
CA ALA A 268 -6.13 -7.73 -7.82
C ALA A 268 -6.00 -6.34 -7.15
N GLY A 269 -4.78 -6.00 -6.75
CA GLY A 269 -4.47 -4.70 -6.14
C GLY A 269 -4.71 -4.67 -4.63
N LEU A 270 -4.73 -3.45 -4.08
CA LEU A 270 -4.76 -3.20 -2.64
C LEU A 270 -5.85 -3.96 -1.90
N TYR A 271 -7.07 -3.89 -2.42
CA TYR A 271 -8.24 -4.53 -1.80
C TYR A 271 -8.34 -6.04 -2.09
N ALA A 272 -7.47 -6.58 -2.92
CA ALA A 272 -7.36 -8.00 -3.20
C ALA A 272 -6.18 -8.68 -2.48
N GLY A 273 -5.66 -8.06 -1.42
CA GLY A 273 -4.63 -8.64 -0.58
C GLY A 273 -3.19 -8.28 -0.98
N SER A 274 -2.97 -7.32 -1.90
CA SER A 274 -1.61 -6.87 -2.22
C SER A 274 -0.96 -6.03 -1.13
N ALA A 275 -1.71 -5.56 -0.12
CA ALA A 275 -1.12 -4.89 1.02
C ALA A 275 -0.53 -5.90 2.01
N ARG A 276 0.70 -5.63 2.50
CA ARG A 276 1.25 -6.40 3.61
C ARG A 276 0.39 -6.22 4.86
N PRO A 277 -0.06 -7.31 5.50
CA PRO A 277 -1.01 -7.22 6.60
C PRO A 277 -0.57 -6.33 7.76
N SER A 278 0.71 -6.37 8.15
CA SER A 278 1.24 -5.68 9.34
C SER A 278 1.72 -4.25 9.09
N SER A 279 2.02 -3.87 7.84
CA SER A 279 2.62 -2.56 7.53
C SER A 279 1.84 -1.73 6.51
N GLY A 280 0.91 -2.35 5.76
CA GLY A 280 0.19 -1.68 4.68
C GLY A 280 1.02 -1.46 3.40
N TYR A 281 2.30 -1.85 3.36
CA TYR A 281 3.10 -1.73 2.14
C TYR A 281 2.50 -2.58 1.02
N ALA A 282 2.20 -1.96 -0.12
CA ALA A 282 1.53 -2.61 -1.23
C ALA A 282 2.25 -2.43 -2.57
N PHE A 283 3.02 -1.36 -2.73
CA PHE A 283 3.55 -0.96 -4.03
C PHE A 283 4.42 -2.05 -4.68
N GLN A 284 5.44 -2.54 -3.99
CA GLN A 284 6.33 -3.60 -4.51
C GLN A 284 5.60 -4.92 -4.75
N ARG A 285 4.68 -5.29 -3.86
CA ARG A 285 3.83 -6.49 -4.03
C ARG A 285 2.95 -6.39 -5.27
N ILE A 286 2.40 -5.22 -5.55
CA ILE A 286 1.64 -4.95 -6.78
C ILE A 286 2.56 -5.07 -8.00
N GLN A 287 3.79 -4.55 -7.93
CA GLN A 287 4.73 -4.66 -9.04
C GLN A 287 5.11 -6.13 -9.33
N SER A 288 5.45 -6.91 -8.30
CA SER A 288 5.78 -8.35 -8.44
C SER A 288 4.59 -9.15 -8.94
N TRP A 289 3.38 -8.88 -8.42
CA TRP A 289 2.17 -9.52 -8.92
C TRP A 289 1.94 -9.22 -10.41
N ALA A 290 2.06 -7.96 -10.81
CA ALA A 290 1.83 -7.55 -12.20
C ALA A 290 2.82 -8.21 -13.17
N GLU A 291 4.07 -8.41 -12.74
CA GLU A 291 5.10 -9.09 -13.53
C GLU A 291 4.79 -10.59 -13.73
N LYS A 292 4.39 -11.28 -12.66
CA LYS A 292 3.94 -12.67 -12.75
C LYS A 292 2.68 -12.81 -13.60
N CYS A 293 1.68 -11.97 -13.35
CA CYS A 293 0.40 -12.02 -14.05
C CYS A 293 0.56 -11.76 -15.56
N VAL A 294 1.43 -10.85 -15.97
CA VAL A 294 1.70 -10.62 -17.41
C VAL A 294 2.34 -11.86 -18.06
N THR A 295 3.28 -12.50 -17.37
CA THR A 295 3.91 -13.73 -17.86
C THR A 295 2.88 -14.85 -18.09
N GLU A 296 1.94 -15.01 -17.16
CA GLU A 296 0.85 -15.99 -17.28
C GLU A 296 -0.08 -15.67 -18.45
N ILE A 297 -0.46 -14.39 -18.59
CA ILE A 297 -1.34 -13.94 -19.69
C ILE A 297 -0.69 -14.22 -21.04
N ILE A 298 0.58 -13.88 -21.22
CA ILE A 298 1.33 -14.06 -22.47
C ILE A 298 1.53 -15.54 -22.80
N ASN A 299 1.74 -16.38 -21.79
CA ASN A 299 1.91 -17.82 -21.96
C ASN A 299 0.55 -18.57 -22.02
N HIS A 300 -0.57 -17.87 -22.12
CA HIS A 300 -1.92 -18.43 -22.14
C HIS A 300 -2.27 -19.30 -20.92
N GLN A 301 -1.61 -19.05 -19.79
CA GLN A 301 -1.88 -19.74 -18.53
C GLN A 301 -3.04 -19.08 -17.78
N PRO A 302 -3.65 -19.76 -16.81
CA PRO A 302 -4.62 -19.16 -15.93
C PRO A 302 -4.03 -17.95 -15.17
N MET A 303 -4.75 -16.83 -15.17
CA MET A 303 -4.34 -15.64 -14.42
C MET A 303 -4.39 -15.92 -12.92
N MET A 304 -3.32 -15.60 -12.22
CA MET A 304 -3.27 -15.70 -10.76
C MET A 304 -3.64 -14.39 -10.07
N ALA A 305 -4.52 -14.50 -9.08
CA ALA A 305 -4.73 -13.44 -8.12
C ALA A 305 -3.43 -13.19 -7.31
N PRO A 306 -3.28 -12.02 -6.65
CA PRO A 306 -2.16 -11.80 -5.75
C PRO A 306 -2.00 -12.97 -4.78
N GLU A 307 -0.77 -13.51 -4.71
CA GLU A 307 -0.48 -14.63 -3.84
C GLU A 307 -0.74 -14.25 -2.37
N LYS A 308 -1.32 -15.19 -1.64
CA LYS A 308 -1.30 -15.12 -0.19
C LYS A 308 0.13 -15.39 0.26
N ASP A 309 0.57 -14.60 1.23
CA ASP A 309 1.91 -14.68 1.78
C ASP A 309 2.29 -16.10 2.23
N VAL A 310 3.59 -16.38 2.21
CA VAL A 310 4.16 -17.60 2.80
C VAL A 310 3.63 -17.75 4.22
N ALA A 311 3.22 -18.94 4.60
CA ALA A 311 2.54 -19.22 5.87
C ALA A 311 3.25 -18.63 7.11
N THR A 312 4.59 -18.59 7.10
CA THR A 312 5.40 -18.03 8.20
C THR A 312 5.26 -16.51 8.31
N LEU A 313 5.25 -15.77 7.16
CA LEU A 313 5.02 -14.32 7.10
C LEU A 313 3.63 -13.98 7.64
N THR A 314 2.64 -14.75 7.23
CA THR A 314 1.25 -14.58 7.66
C THR A 314 1.10 -14.74 9.18
N ILE A 315 1.76 -15.73 9.79
CA ILE A 315 1.72 -15.96 11.24
C ILE A 315 2.33 -14.78 12.01
N MET A 316 3.51 -14.31 11.60
CA MET A 316 4.17 -13.18 12.26
C MET A 316 3.37 -11.89 12.14
N ASP A 317 2.83 -11.62 10.94
CA ASP A 317 1.98 -10.46 10.71
C ASP A 317 0.68 -10.53 11.53
N ASP A 318 0.04 -11.69 11.62
CA ASP A 318 -1.17 -11.89 12.42
C ASP A 318 -0.93 -11.71 13.92
N ILE A 319 0.19 -12.23 14.44
CA ILE A 319 0.57 -12.04 15.85
C ILE A 319 0.80 -10.56 16.11
N PHE A 320 1.59 -9.89 15.27
CA PHE A 320 1.88 -8.46 15.38
C PHE A 320 0.60 -7.62 15.37
N LEU A 321 -0.30 -7.86 14.42
CA LEU A 321 -1.60 -7.21 14.34
C LEU A 321 -2.49 -7.50 15.56
N SER A 322 -2.42 -8.72 16.11
CA SER A 322 -3.17 -9.07 17.30
C SER A 322 -2.70 -8.29 18.53
N VAL A 323 -1.39 -8.05 18.65
CA VAL A 323 -0.82 -7.17 19.68
C VAL A 323 -1.28 -5.74 19.49
N LEU A 324 -1.19 -5.21 18.27
CA LEU A 324 -1.63 -3.85 17.96
C LEU A 324 -3.12 -3.66 18.26
N ARG A 325 -3.96 -4.57 17.82
CA ARG A 325 -5.41 -4.52 18.06
C ARG A 325 -5.75 -4.61 19.53
N SER A 326 -5.10 -5.50 20.27
CA SER A 326 -5.32 -5.63 21.72
C SER A 326 -5.01 -4.34 22.46
N ASN A 327 -3.95 -3.62 22.06
CA ASN A 327 -3.59 -2.33 22.66
C ASN A 327 -4.50 -1.19 22.19
N ALA A 328 -4.91 -1.17 20.92
CA ALA A 328 -5.87 -0.19 20.41
C ALA A 328 -7.22 -0.26 21.14
N ILE A 329 -7.76 -1.48 21.36
CA ILE A 329 -9.01 -1.69 22.08
C ILE A 329 -8.89 -1.31 23.57
N LYS A 330 -7.74 -1.58 24.18
CA LYS A 330 -7.46 -1.30 25.59
C LYS A 330 -6.98 0.14 25.84
N GLU A 331 -6.91 0.94 24.79
CA GLU A 331 -6.43 2.33 24.86
C GLU A 331 -5.07 2.46 25.55
N ASN A 332 -4.12 1.57 25.18
CA ASN A 332 -2.75 1.58 25.72
C ASN A 332 -1.72 1.96 24.64
N PRO A 333 -1.65 3.24 24.26
CA PRO A 333 -0.74 3.69 23.19
C PRO A 333 0.73 3.48 23.57
N ASN A 334 1.10 3.65 24.85
CA ASN A 334 2.49 3.50 25.30
C ASN A 334 3.05 2.09 25.07
N ALA A 335 2.24 1.04 25.26
CA ALA A 335 2.66 -0.33 24.96
C ALA A 335 2.90 -0.53 23.46
N THR A 336 2.07 0.07 22.61
CA THR A 336 2.22 0.02 21.16
C THR A 336 3.46 0.81 20.70
N ILE A 337 3.65 2.01 21.23
CA ILE A 337 4.84 2.83 20.95
C ILE A 337 6.11 2.08 21.37
N THR A 338 6.13 1.49 22.56
CA THR A 338 7.25 0.68 23.06
C THR A 338 7.56 -0.50 22.14
N LEU A 339 6.55 -1.16 21.60
CA LEU A 339 6.71 -2.25 20.64
C LEU A 339 7.49 -1.79 19.40
N PHE A 340 7.02 -0.73 18.74
CA PHE A 340 7.67 -0.20 17.54
C PHE A 340 9.05 0.37 17.84
N PHE A 341 9.18 1.14 18.91
CA PHE A 341 10.45 1.74 19.29
C PHE A 341 11.53 0.66 19.55
N ASN A 342 11.18 -0.43 20.25
CA ASN A 342 12.08 -1.57 20.44
C ASN A 342 12.41 -2.29 19.13
N PHE A 343 11.42 -2.50 18.27
CA PHE A 343 11.64 -3.07 16.94
C PHE A 343 12.69 -2.29 16.16
N PHE A 344 12.49 -0.99 16.02
CA PHE A 344 13.41 -0.16 15.25
C PHE A 344 14.76 0.07 15.95
N SER A 345 14.82 0.20 17.28
CA SER A 345 16.05 0.48 17.98
C SER A 345 16.97 -0.74 18.11
N ARG A 346 16.40 -1.91 18.43
CA ARG A 346 17.17 -3.13 18.77
C ARG A 346 17.51 -4.00 17.57
N CYS A 347 16.66 -4.03 16.52
CA CYS A 347 16.97 -4.77 15.31
C CYS A 347 18.00 -4.05 14.45
N ARG A 348 18.86 -4.80 13.77
CA ARG A 348 19.76 -4.24 12.75
C ARG A 348 18.95 -3.64 11.62
N THR A 349 19.44 -2.54 11.01
CA THR A 349 18.74 -1.88 9.88
C THR A 349 18.41 -2.85 8.76
N LYS A 350 19.34 -3.70 8.36
CA LYS A 350 19.14 -4.72 7.33
C LYS A 350 18.00 -5.70 7.66
N THR A 351 17.89 -6.14 8.92
CA THR A 351 16.78 -6.99 9.40
C THR A 351 15.44 -6.27 9.29
N VAL A 352 15.38 -4.99 9.72
CA VAL A 352 14.16 -4.16 9.60
C VAL A 352 13.74 -4.01 8.15
N ILE A 353 14.68 -3.66 7.27
CA ILE A 353 14.40 -3.46 5.85
C ILE A 353 13.91 -4.75 5.21
N ARG A 354 14.62 -5.87 5.39
CA ARG A 354 14.18 -7.17 4.85
C ARG A 354 12.81 -7.58 5.36
N PHE A 355 12.53 -7.34 6.64
CA PHE A 355 11.20 -7.60 7.18
C PHE A 355 10.13 -6.74 6.51
N LEU A 356 10.36 -5.44 6.33
CA LEU A 356 9.39 -4.53 5.71
C LEU A 356 9.23 -4.74 4.19
N SER A 357 10.22 -5.38 3.53
CA SER A 357 10.26 -5.65 2.10
C SER A 357 9.92 -7.11 1.72
N ASP A 358 9.41 -7.91 2.67
CA ASP A 358 9.06 -9.34 2.47
C ASP A 358 10.24 -10.28 2.18
N HIS A 359 11.48 -9.86 2.50
CA HIS A 359 12.71 -10.63 2.29
C HIS A 359 13.35 -11.16 3.59
N ALA A 360 12.62 -11.10 4.72
CA ALA A 360 13.11 -11.58 6.00
C ALA A 360 13.33 -13.11 5.98
N ASN A 361 14.47 -13.52 6.47
CA ASN A 361 14.81 -14.93 6.67
C ASN A 361 14.59 -15.37 8.12
N SER A 362 14.82 -16.66 8.43
CA SER A 362 14.62 -17.22 9.77
C SER A 362 15.44 -16.51 10.86
N MET A 363 16.66 -16.06 10.55
CA MET A 363 17.52 -15.32 11.49
C MET A 363 16.98 -13.92 11.76
N ASP A 364 16.39 -13.27 10.74
CA ASP A 364 15.73 -11.99 10.92
C ASP A 364 14.52 -12.12 11.85
N TYR A 365 13.68 -13.15 11.66
CA TYR A 365 12.55 -13.40 12.54
C TYR A 365 12.99 -13.67 13.98
N LEU A 366 14.05 -14.45 14.19
CA LEU A 366 14.61 -14.69 15.52
C LEU A 366 15.09 -13.37 16.16
N SER A 367 15.80 -12.53 15.39
CA SER A 367 16.24 -11.21 15.84
C SER A 367 15.07 -10.31 16.23
N ILE A 368 13.99 -10.31 15.45
CA ILE A 368 12.79 -9.53 15.72
C ILE A 368 12.10 -10.02 17.00
N ILE A 369 11.89 -11.33 17.13
CA ILE A 369 11.25 -11.93 18.33
C ILE A 369 12.04 -11.60 19.61
N THR A 370 13.37 -11.64 19.54
CA THR A 370 14.21 -11.32 20.71
C THR A 370 14.23 -9.83 21.05
N ALA A 371 14.07 -8.96 20.06
CA ALA A 371 14.02 -7.51 20.25
C ALA A 371 12.69 -7.01 20.82
N MET A 372 11.61 -7.79 20.65
CA MET A 372 10.26 -7.39 21.01
C MET A 372 9.95 -7.59 22.50
N PRO A 373 9.01 -6.82 23.09
CA PRO A 373 8.55 -7.01 24.46
C PRO A 373 7.79 -8.34 24.61
N LYS A 374 8.45 -9.37 25.13
CA LYS A 374 7.93 -10.76 25.19
C LYS A 374 6.54 -10.86 25.84
N LEU A 375 6.29 -10.08 26.91
CA LEU A 375 5.02 -10.09 27.65
C LEU A 375 3.81 -9.66 26.78
N LEU A 376 4.02 -8.71 25.86
CA LEU A 376 2.94 -8.27 24.94
C LEU A 376 2.55 -9.38 23.97
N PHE A 377 3.54 -10.12 23.45
CA PHE A 377 3.32 -11.25 22.57
C PHE A 377 2.67 -12.43 23.28
N LEU A 378 3.14 -12.80 24.46
CA LEU A 378 2.55 -13.87 25.26
C LEU A 378 1.08 -13.61 25.61
N LYS A 379 0.73 -12.37 25.91
CA LYS A 379 -0.68 -11.96 26.16
C LYS A 379 -1.56 -12.00 24.90
N ALA A 380 -0.99 -11.86 23.72
CA ALA A 380 -1.73 -11.88 22.45
C ALA A 380 -1.93 -13.30 21.87
N LEU A 381 -1.09 -14.28 22.26
CA LEU A 381 -1.15 -15.65 21.77
C LEU A 381 -2.51 -16.35 21.97
N PRO A 382 -3.21 -16.23 23.11
CA PRO A 382 -4.53 -16.85 23.27
C PRO A 382 -5.57 -16.30 22.29
N ALA A 383 -5.57 -14.98 22.08
CA ALA A 383 -6.48 -14.33 21.13
C ALA A 383 -6.19 -14.75 19.68
N TYR A 384 -4.91 -14.90 19.34
CA TYR A 384 -4.47 -15.42 18.05
C TYR A 384 -4.90 -16.89 17.84
N ALA A 385 -4.68 -17.75 18.84
CA ALA A 385 -5.07 -19.16 18.79
C ALA A 385 -6.58 -19.33 18.61
N LEU A 386 -7.39 -18.57 19.37
CA LEU A 386 -8.85 -18.58 19.24
C LEU A 386 -9.30 -18.13 17.85
N LYS A 387 -8.73 -17.06 17.31
CA LYS A 387 -9.03 -16.58 15.97
C LYS A 387 -8.72 -17.62 14.90
N ARG A 388 -7.62 -18.36 15.03
CA ARG A 388 -7.22 -19.41 14.09
C ARG A 388 -8.15 -20.60 14.16
N LEU A 389 -8.58 -21.02 15.35
CA LEU A 389 -9.56 -22.08 15.57
C LEU A 389 -10.95 -21.72 14.99
N CYS A 390 -11.39 -20.47 15.15
CA CYS A 390 -12.64 -19.99 14.55
C CYS A 390 -12.57 -19.93 13.03
N ASN A 391 -11.43 -19.60 12.44
CA ASN A 391 -11.24 -19.56 11.00
C ASN A 391 -11.22 -20.98 10.39
N LEU A 392 -10.65 -21.98 11.09
CA LEU A 392 -10.63 -23.38 10.65
C LEU A 392 -12.02 -24.05 10.69
N LYS A 393 -12.97 -23.50 11.44
CA LYS A 393 -14.37 -24.00 11.46
C LYS A 393 -15.24 -23.38 10.35
N ASN A 394 -14.77 -22.34 9.67
CA ASN A 394 -15.52 -21.62 8.63
C ASN A 394 -14.91 -21.80 7.22
N ASP A 395 -13.85 -22.58 7.09
CA ASP A 395 -13.28 -23.12 5.84
C ASP A 395 -13.79 -24.56 5.63
#